data_f3f990b183b39b5eba03607bc41c4d6d
#
_entry.id   f3f990b183b39b5eba03607bc41c4d6d
#
_cell.length_a   1.000
_cell.length_b   1.000
_cell.length_c   1.000
_cell.angle_alpha   90.00
_cell.angle_beta   90.00
_cell.angle_gamma   90.00
#
_symmetry.space_group_name_H-M   'P 1'
#
loop_
_entity.id
_entity.type
_entity.pdbx_description
1 polymer ?
#
loop_
_entity_poly.entity_id
_entity_poly.type
_entity_poly.pdbx_seq_one_letter_code
_entity_poly.pdbx_strand_id
1 'polypeptide(L)'
;MLDELFPFVLFFIGFVVIIKGSDIFIDSAIWFARITKIPDLIIGATLVSLGTTLPELMVSAGAAMQGNTEIAIGNALGSIICNTGLILAIIIIVSRPKFTDKKEFQQNGILLMLLLMLITFVSFVYGEISRFTGVILLVILIWYLYKNIKNSVYKNKTVQNKNMGEKNTSKKIIILNLLMFCIGIALTILGSKLLITNGEKIAIFLGVPDVIIGLTLTAFGTSLPELMASITALRKKVYDISLGNILGANILNIILVIAVSSTILPIPIGSNILYLHLPFVLLIVSITLLFSFICKNTFYRRCGFIMVIAYINYLLFTFDLF
;
A
#
# COMPACT_ATOMS: atom_id res chain seq x y z
N MET A 1 -3.86 -2.04 38.10
CA MET A 1 -3.71 -3.45 37.61
C MET A 1 -4.69 -3.81 36.48
N LEU A 2 -6.02 -3.61 36.65
CA LEU A 2 -6.99 -3.87 35.54
C LEU A 2 -6.80 -2.88 34.37
N ASP A 3 -6.58 -1.60 34.68
CA ASP A 3 -6.36 -0.56 33.64
C ASP A 3 -5.06 -0.77 32.85
N GLU A 4 -4.05 -1.35 33.46
CA GLU A 4 -2.75 -1.66 32.80
C GLU A 4 -2.85 -2.89 31.89
N LEU A 5 -3.73 -3.86 32.22
CA LEU A 5 -3.97 -5.04 31.39
C LEU A 5 -4.89 -4.78 30.18
N PHE A 6 -5.72 -3.73 30.26
CA PHE A 6 -6.70 -3.41 29.22
C PHE A 6 -6.09 -3.15 27.83
N PRO A 7 -4.96 -2.40 27.68
CA PRO A 7 -4.29 -2.26 26.40
C PRO A 7 -3.83 -3.58 25.80
N PHE A 8 -3.33 -4.53 26.58
CA PHE A 8 -2.91 -5.85 26.09
C PHE A 8 -4.10 -6.63 25.54
N VAL A 9 -5.25 -6.60 26.22
CA VAL A 9 -6.46 -7.28 25.75
C VAL A 9 -6.94 -6.66 24.43
N LEU A 10 -7.00 -5.33 24.34
CA LEU A 10 -7.40 -4.63 23.12
C LEU A 10 -6.41 -4.84 21.96
N PHE A 11 -5.12 -4.95 22.24
CA PHE A 11 -4.09 -5.29 21.26
C PHE A 11 -4.35 -6.68 20.67
N PHE A 12 -4.61 -7.70 21.50
CA PHE A 12 -4.95 -9.04 21.03
C PHE A 12 -6.28 -9.07 20.25
N ILE A 13 -7.30 -8.34 20.71
CA ILE A 13 -8.56 -8.19 19.96
C ILE A 13 -8.28 -7.55 18.61
N GLY A 14 -7.46 -6.49 18.54
CA GLY A 14 -7.03 -5.85 17.30
C GLY A 14 -6.38 -6.85 16.33
N PHE A 15 -5.53 -7.75 16.85
CA PHE A 15 -4.88 -8.79 16.05
C PHE A 15 -5.90 -9.78 15.44
N VAL A 16 -6.88 -10.20 16.20
CA VAL A 16 -7.95 -11.09 15.71
C VAL A 16 -8.82 -10.37 14.68
N VAL A 17 -9.19 -9.11 14.96
CA VAL A 17 -10.05 -8.30 14.08
C VAL A 17 -9.38 -8.03 12.74
N ILE A 18 -8.09 -7.66 12.70
CA ILE A 18 -7.37 -7.38 11.45
C ILE A 18 -7.21 -8.65 10.61
N ILE A 19 -6.92 -9.80 11.23
CA ILE A 19 -6.83 -11.09 10.52
C ILE A 19 -8.17 -11.44 9.87
N LYS A 20 -9.28 -11.40 10.64
CA LYS A 20 -10.61 -11.72 10.15
C LYS A 20 -11.10 -10.74 9.10
N GLY A 21 -10.85 -9.44 9.31
CA GLY A 21 -11.14 -8.39 8.35
C GLY A 21 -10.43 -8.64 7.01
N SER A 22 -9.14 -8.90 7.06
CA SER A 22 -8.35 -9.21 5.86
C SER A 22 -8.79 -10.50 5.16
N ASP A 23 -9.19 -11.54 5.92
CA ASP A 23 -9.72 -12.78 5.33
C ASP A 23 -11.00 -12.52 4.52
N ILE A 24 -11.97 -11.78 5.09
CA ILE A 24 -13.24 -11.41 4.45
C ILE A 24 -12.98 -10.52 3.23
N PHE A 25 -12.11 -9.53 3.38
CA PHE A 25 -11.74 -8.57 2.36
C PHE A 25 -11.13 -9.25 1.12
N ILE A 26 -10.12 -10.09 1.33
CA ILE A 26 -9.42 -10.79 0.25
C ILE A 26 -10.31 -11.86 -0.39
N ASP A 27 -11.17 -12.56 0.35
CA ASP A 27 -12.13 -13.50 -0.24
C ASP A 27 -13.09 -12.79 -1.20
N SER A 28 -13.58 -11.62 -0.81
CA SER A 28 -14.43 -10.80 -1.67
C SER A 28 -13.67 -10.30 -2.91
N ALA A 29 -12.41 -9.88 -2.76
CA ALA A 29 -11.56 -9.46 -3.88
C ALA A 29 -11.31 -10.62 -4.88
N ILE A 30 -11.00 -11.82 -4.40
CA ILE A 30 -10.84 -13.04 -5.22
C ILE A 30 -12.16 -13.36 -5.95
N TRP A 31 -13.29 -13.24 -5.26
CA TRP A 31 -14.59 -13.47 -5.87
C TRP A 31 -14.87 -12.46 -7.00
N PHE A 32 -14.57 -11.16 -6.79
CA PHE A 32 -14.66 -10.13 -7.83
C PHE A 32 -13.75 -10.44 -9.02
N ALA A 33 -12.48 -10.83 -8.77
CA ALA A 33 -11.55 -11.23 -9.82
C ALA A 33 -12.13 -12.35 -10.69
N ARG A 34 -12.70 -13.39 -10.07
CA ARG A 34 -13.29 -14.54 -10.75
C ARG A 34 -14.52 -14.19 -11.58
N ILE A 35 -15.44 -13.38 -11.02
CA ILE A 35 -16.72 -13.04 -11.69
C ILE A 35 -16.48 -12.07 -12.85
N THR A 36 -15.63 -11.06 -12.63
CA THR A 36 -15.32 -10.07 -13.64
C THR A 36 -14.29 -10.57 -14.66
N LYS A 37 -13.64 -11.71 -14.35
CA LYS A 37 -12.50 -12.26 -15.11
C LYS A 37 -11.35 -11.25 -15.24
N ILE A 38 -11.26 -10.30 -14.32
CA ILE A 38 -10.16 -9.33 -14.23
C ILE A 38 -8.94 -10.06 -13.65
N PRO A 39 -7.72 -9.89 -14.23
CA PRO A 39 -6.51 -10.48 -13.68
C PRO A 39 -6.28 -10.09 -12.21
N ASP A 40 -5.85 -11.05 -11.40
CA ASP A 40 -5.63 -10.88 -9.97
C ASP A 40 -4.70 -9.71 -9.65
N LEU A 41 -3.66 -9.48 -10.46
CA LEU A 41 -2.74 -8.36 -10.31
C LEU A 41 -3.45 -7.01 -10.43
N ILE A 42 -4.40 -6.87 -11.36
CA ILE A 42 -5.17 -5.63 -11.56
C ILE A 42 -6.16 -5.42 -10.41
N ILE A 43 -6.84 -6.49 -9.95
CA ILE A 43 -7.70 -6.41 -8.75
C ILE A 43 -6.88 -5.97 -7.53
N GLY A 44 -5.69 -6.55 -7.36
CA GLY A 44 -4.75 -6.12 -6.33
C GLY A 44 -4.38 -4.65 -6.45
N ALA A 45 -3.96 -4.22 -7.65
CA ALA A 45 -3.47 -2.87 -7.92
C ALA A 45 -4.57 -1.79 -8.00
N THR A 46 -5.84 -2.16 -7.91
CA THR A 46 -6.97 -1.21 -7.93
C THR A 46 -7.88 -1.39 -6.72
N LEU A 47 -8.71 -2.42 -6.73
CA LEU A 47 -9.76 -2.61 -5.73
C LEU A 47 -9.16 -2.83 -4.33
N VAL A 48 -8.16 -3.73 -4.22
CA VAL A 48 -7.54 -4.04 -2.92
C VAL A 48 -6.73 -2.86 -2.44
N SER A 49 -5.85 -2.31 -3.26
CA SER A 49 -5.01 -1.18 -2.89
C SER A 49 -5.81 0.08 -2.53
N LEU A 50 -6.92 0.39 -3.23
CA LEU A 50 -7.81 1.49 -2.84
C LEU A 50 -8.37 1.29 -1.43
N GLY A 51 -8.77 0.06 -1.09
CA GLY A 51 -9.30 -0.24 0.24
C GLY A 51 -8.26 -0.12 1.34
N THR A 52 -7.04 -0.60 1.09
CA THR A 52 -5.97 -0.57 2.10
C THR A 52 -5.32 0.82 2.24
N THR A 53 -5.29 1.64 1.18
CA THR A 53 -4.73 3.01 1.20
C THR A 53 -5.70 4.06 1.80
N LEU A 54 -6.93 3.68 2.18
CA LEU A 54 -7.86 4.61 2.83
C LEU A 54 -7.33 5.20 4.14
N PRO A 55 -6.68 4.45 5.05
CA PRO A 55 -6.09 5.02 6.26
C PRO A 55 -5.04 6.08 5.95
N GLU A 56 -4.14 5.83 5.01
CA GLU A 56 -3.12 6.79 4.57
C GLU A 56 -3.77 8.07 4.05
N LEU A 57 -4.81 7.94 3.23
CA LEU A 57 -5.57 9.08 2.73
C LEU A 57 -6.20 9.88 3.87
N MET A 58 -6.83 9.20 4.82
CA MET A 58 -7.48 9.87 5.97
C MET A 58 -6.48 10.59 6.86
N VAL A 59 -5.34 9.96 7.14
CA VAL A 59 -4.27 10.57 7.96
C VAL A 59 -3.67 11.77 7.23
N SER A 60 -3.28 11.61 5.97
CA SER A 60 -2.60 12.67 5.21
C SER A 60 -3.52 13.84 4.87
N ALA A 61 -4.78 13.57 4.46
CA ALA A 61 -5.76 14.62 4.21
C ALA A 61 -6.14 15.34 5.51
N GLY A 62 -6.32 14.60 6.62
CA GLY A 62 -6.58 15.18 7.93
C GLY A 62 -5.43 16.06 8.44
N ALA A 63 -4.18 15.65 8.24
CA ALA A 63 -3.00 16.43 8.55
C ALA A 63 -2.93 17.71 7.71
N ALA A 64 -3.18 17.61 6.40
CA ALA A 64 -3.22 18.76 5.50
C ALA A 64 -4.32 19.77 5.90
N MET A 65 -5.51 19.31 6.30
CA MET A 65 -6.59 20.17 6.82
C MET A 65 -6.20 20.91 8.09
N GLN A 66 -5.31 20.35 8.90
CA GLN A 66 -4.80 20.94 10.15
C GLN A 66 -3.55 21.79 9.92
N GLY A 67 -3.08 21.94 8.68
CA GLY A 67 -1.86 22.69 8.36
C GLY A 67 -0.55 21.89 8.48
N ASN A 68 -0.61 20.61 8.86
CA ASN A 68 0.55 19.75 9.07
C ASN A 68 0.92 18.97 7.78
N THR A 69 1.34 19.68 6.76
CA THR A 69 1.62 19.10 5.44
C THR A 69 2.86 18.20 5.41
N GLU A 70 3.81 18.39 6.32
CA GLU A 70 4.97 17.50 6.48
C GLU A 70 4.54 16.09 6.88
N ILE A 71 3.55 15.97 7.78
CA ILE A 71 2.97 14.66 8.14
C ILE A 71 2.30 14.02 6.92
N ALA A 72 1.60 14.81 6.10
CA ALA A 72 0.90 14.29 4.93
C ALA A 72 1.87 13.66 3.90
N ILE A 73 2.96 14.33 3.56
CA ILE A 73 3.95 13.80 2.62
C ILE A 73 4.81 12.72 3.25
N GLY A 74 5.21 12.88 4.50
CA GLY A 74 5.99 11.89 5.25
C GLY A 74 5.26 10.55 5.35
N ASN A 75 3.96 10.57 5.66
CA ASN A 75 3.11 9.38 5.68
C ASN A 75 3.07 8.70 4.31
N ALA A 76 2.83 9.43 3.22
CA ALA A 76 2.75 8.86 1.89
C ALA A 76 4.09 8.25 1.42
N LEU A 77 5.21 8.97 1.58
CA LEU A 77 6.54 8.47 1.20
C LEU A 77 6.99 7.33 2.12
N GLY A 78 6.75 7.46 3.43
CA GLY A 78 7.05 6.42 4.42
C GLY A 78 6.31 5.12 4.13
N SER A 79 5.02 5.20 3.76
CA SER A 79 4.24 4.03 3.35
C SER A 79 4.80 3.37 2.08
N ILE A 80 5.27 4.14 1.07
CA ILE A 80 5.92 3.57 -0.12
C ILE A 80 7.20 2.82 0.26
N ILE A 81 8.02 3.40 1.15
CA ILE A 81 9.26 2.76 1.63
C ILE A 81 8.94 1.48 2.42
N CYS A 82 7.99 1.54 3.34
CA CYS A 82 7.55 0.40 4.14
C CYS A 82 6.97 -0.71 3.26
N ASN A 83 6.03 -0.37 2.37
CA ASN A 83 5.39 -1.31 1.47
C ASN A 83 6.39 -2.02 0.57
N THR A 84 7.36 -1.30 0.04
CA THR A 84 8.36 -1.85 -0.88
C THR A 84 9.51 -2.51 -0.11
N GLY A 85 10.11 -1.81 0.84
CA GLY A 85 11.33 -2.24 1.54
C GLY A 85 11.09 -3.31 2.59
N LEU A 86 9.91 -3.34 3.21
CA LEU A 86 9.57 -4.30 4.25
C LEU A 86 8.53 -5.31 3.78
N ILE A 87 7.33 -4.85 3.40
CA ILE A 87 6.20 -5.76 3.13
C ILE A 87 6.48 -6.62 1.90
N LEU A 88 6.81 -6.02 0.75
CA LEU A 88 7.17 -6.75 -0.46
C LEU A 88 8.40 -7.64 -0.25
N ALA A 89 9.39 -7.16 0.49
CA ALA A 89 10.58 -7.93 0.82
C ALA A 89 10.24 -9.20 1.62
N ILE A 90 9.41 -9.10 2.66
CA ILE A 90 8.92 -10.27 3.44
C ILE A 90 8.20 -11.26 2.51
N ILE A 91 7.32 -10.77 1.64
CA ILE A 91 6.59 -11.60 0.68
C ILE A 91 7.56 -12.36 -0.22
N ILE A 92 8.58 -11.69 -0.75
CA ILE A 92 9.59 -12.30 -1.62
C ILE A 92 10.41 -13.38 -0.86
N ILE A 93 10.81 -13.09 0.38
CA ILE A 93 11.59 -14.02 1.21
C ILE A 93 10.77 -15.28 1.54
N VAL A 94 9.52 -15.10 1.93
CA VAL A 94 8.67 -16.20 2.40
C VAL A 94 8.16 -17.05 1.24
N SER A 95 7.58 -16.42 0.21
CA SER A 95 6.78 -17.13 -0.80
C SER A 95 7.43 -17.30 -2.17
N ARG A 96 8.47 -16.50 -2.50
CA ARG A 96 9.04 -16.44 -3.86
C ARG A 96 7.93 -16.32 -4.92
N PRO A 97 7.16 -15.24 -4.91
CA PRO A 97 5.99 -15.13 -5.77
C PRO A 97 6.38 -15.29 -7.24
N LYS A 98 5.58 -16.07 -7.97
CA LYS A 98 5.70 -16.19 -9.43
C LYS A 98 5.00 -15.03 -10.08
N PHE A 99 5.59 -14.50 -11.15
CA PHE A 99 4.92 -13.53 -12.00
C PHE A 99 3.95 -14.27 -12.93
N THR A 100 2.66 -14.07 -12.77
CA THR A 100 1.68 -14.51 -13.77
C THR A 100 1.62 -13.52 -14.92
N ASP A 101 1.70 -12.22 -14.62
CA ASP A 101 1.81 -11.15 -15.62
C ASP A 101 2.97 -10.21 -15.29
N LYS A 102 4.19 -10.69 -15.61
CA LYS A 102 5.42 -9.92 -15.39
C LYS A 102 5.40 -8.56 -16.08
N LYS A 103 4.84 -8.50 -17.30
CA LYS A 103 4.77 -7.26 -18.09
C LYS A 103 3.92 -6.20 -17.38
N GLU A 104 2.78 -6.59 -16.85
CA GLU A 104 1.88 -5.69 -16.11
C GLU A 104 2.56 -5.19 -14.82
N PHE A 105 3.25 -6.08 -14.08
CA PHE A 105 4.03 -5.70 -12.90
C PHE A 105 5.10 -4.66 -13.25
N GLN A 106 5.87 -4.89 -14.32
CA GLN A 106 6.90 -3.95 -14.77
C GLN A 106 6.31 -2.62 -15.24
N GLN A 107 5.19 -2.62 -15.95
CA GLN A 107 4.51 -1.38 -16.39
C GLN A 107 4.05 -0.53 -15.19
N ASN A 108 3.48 -1.16 -14.15
CA ASN A 108 3.09 -0.46 -12.93
C ASN A 108 4.32 0.03 -12.15
N GLY A 109 5.39 -0.76 -12.10
CA GLY A 109 6.66 -0.34 -11.50
C GLY A 109 7.32 0.84 -12.21
N ILE A 110 7.29 0.85 -13.56
CA ILE A 110 7.77 1.99 -14.37
C ILE A 110 6.90 3.22 -14.12
N LEU A 111 5.57 3.07 -14.09
CA LEU A 111 4.67 4.17 -13.79
C LEU A 111 4.97 4.76 -12.39
N LEU A 112 5.14 3.92 -11.37
CA LEU A 112 5.52 4.36 -10.03
C LEU A 112 6.84 5.15 -10.06
N MET A 113 7.85 4.65 -10.78
CA MET A 113 9.14 5.34 -10.93
C MET A 113 8.99 6.71 -11.59
N LEU A 114 8.21 6.80 -12.67
CA LEU A 114 7.95 8.06 -13.38
C LEU A 114 7.22 9.07 -12.47
N LEU A 115 6.26 8.61 -11.67
CA LEU A 115 5.56 9.45 -10.70
C LEU A 115 6.49 9.96 -9.60
N LEU A 116 7.38 9.10 -9.08
CA LEU A 116 8.39 9.49 -8.10
C LEU A 116 9.38 10.50 -8.68
N MET A 117 9.84 10.29 -9.91
CA MET A 117 10.70 11.25 -10.61
C MET A 117 10.00 12.59 -10.81
N LEU A 118 8.70 12.60 -11.16
CA LEU A 118 7.89 13.81 -11.30
C LEU A 118 7.81 14.55 -9.95
N ILE A 119 7.47 13.88 -8.88
CA ILE A 119 7.39 14.47 -7.53
C ILE A 119 8.77 15.02 -7.12
N THR A 120 9.85 14.26 -7.32
CA THR A 120 11.21 14.71 -6.99
C THR A 120 11.61 15.93 -7.81
N PHE A 121 11.31 15.95 -9.11
CA PHE A 121 11.59 17.09 -9.97
C PHE A 121 10.81 18.34 -9.53
N VAL A 122 9.52 18.23 -9.29
CA VAL A 122 8.67 19.32 -8.81
C VAL A 122 9.18 19.83 -7.46
N SER A 123 9.50 18.93 -6.54
CA SER A 123 10.04 19.27 -5.21
C SER A 123 11.38 20.01 -5.30
N PHE A 124 12.26 19.58 -6.20
CA PHE A 124 13.58 20.21 -6.38
C PHE A 124 13.50 21.59 -7.03
N VAL A 125 12.64 21.77 -8.04
CA VAL A 125 12.55 23.02 -8.83
C VAL A 125 11.72 24.08 -8.12
N TYR A 126 10.60 23.69 -7.52
CA TYR A 126 9.63 24.65 -6.95
C TYR A 126 9.67 24.72 -5.42
N GLY A 127 10.33 23.78 -4.74
CA GLY A 127 10.35 23.69 -3.27
C GLY A 127 9.03 23.34 -2.62
N GLU A 128 7.97 23.09 -3.41
CA GLU A 128 6.65 22.71 -2.92
C GLU A 128 5.88 21.84 -3.93
N ILE A 129 4.93 21.07 -3.44
CA ILE A 129 3.91 20.41 -4.27
C ILE A 129 2.67 21.30 -4.22
N SER A 130 2.43 22.05 -5.28
CA SER A 130 1.33 23.02 -5.38
C SER A 130 -0.03 22.32 -5.56
N ARG A 131 -1.12 23.06 -5.34
CA ARG A 131 -2.48 22.60 -5.66
C ARG A 131 -2.63 22.19 -7.12
N PHE A 132 -1.97 22.90 -8.03
CA PHE A 132 -2.00 22.56 -9.46
C PHE A 132 -1.37 21.20 -9.73
N THR A 133 -0.23 20.91 -9.10
CA THR A 133 0.40 19.58 -9.16
C THR A 133 -0.55 18.51 -8.62
N GLY A 134 -1.24 18.79 -7.50
CA GLY A 134 -2.25 17.88 -6.93
C GLY A 134 -3.37 17.56 -7.92
N VAL A 135 -3.92 18.57 -8.61
CA VAL A 135 -4.95 18.38 -9.63
C VAL A 135 -4.44 17.53 -10.80
N ILE A 136 -3.21 17.75 -11.26
CA ILE A 136 -2.59 16.90 -12.31
C ILE A 136 -2.51 15.45 -11.84
N LEU A 137 -2.09 15.21 -10.61
CA LEU A 137 -2.01 13.85 -10.04
C LEU A 137 -3.40 13.19 -9.96
N LEU A 138 -4.47 13.94 -9.61
CA LEU A 138 -5.85 13.44 -9.63
C LEU A 138 -6.32 13.10 -11.06
N VAL A 139 -5.92 13.86 -12.07
CA VAL A 139 -6.21 13.51 -13.47
C VAL A 139 -5.47 12.21 -13.84
N ILE A 140 -4.22 12.05 -13.40
CA ILE A 140 -3.47 10.80 -13.59
C ILE A 140 -4.15 9.63 -12.86
N LEU A 141 -4.74 9.84 -11.67
CA LEU A 141 -5.53 8.82 -10.97
C LEU A 141 -6.70 8.33 -11.82
N ILE A 142 -7.49 9.25 -12.38
CA ILE A 142 -8.62 8.89 -13.25
C ILE A 142 -8.14 8.09 -14.46
N TRP A 143 -7.06 8.53 -15.10
CA TRP A 143 -6.45 7.82 -16.22
C TRP A 143 -5.95 6.42 -15.80
N TYR A 144 -5.28 6.30 -14.64
CA TYR A 144 -4.78 5.03 -14.11
C TYR A 144 -5.91 4.02 -13.89
N LEU A 145 -6.99 4.45 -13.23
CA LEU A 145 -8.15 3.59 -12.99
C LEU A 145 -8.84 3.19 -14.31
N TYR A 146 -9.03 4.14 -15.22
CA TYR A 146 -9.60 3.87 -16.54
C TYR A 146 -8.75 2.87 -17.35
N LYS A 147 -7.43 3.06 -17.40
CA LYS A 147 -6.48 2.17 -18.08
C LYS A 147 -6.58 0.74 -17.53
N ASN A 148 -6.59 0.58 -16.21
CA ASN A 148 -6.69 -0.73 -15.58
C ASN A 148 -8.01 -1.44 -15.89
N ILE A 149 -9.14 -0.72 -15.85
CA ILE A 149 -10.46 -1.25 -16.22
C ILE A 149 -10.48 -1.65 -17.70
N LYS A 150 -10.01 -0.78 -18.59
CA LYS A 150 -9.99 -1.04 -20.04
C LYS A 150 -9.12 -2.24 -20.39
N ASN A 151 -7.92 -2.35 -19.81
CA ASN A 151 -7.02 -3.50 -20.04
C ASN A 151 -7.68 -4.81 -19.59
N SER A 152 -8.42 -4.78 -18.50
CA SER A 152 -9.16 -5.93 -17.99
C SER A 152 -10.22 -6.41 -18.97
N VAL A 153 -11.00 -5.50 -19.54
CA VAL A 153 -12.05 -5.82 -20.52
C VAL A 153 -11.46 -6.38 -21.82
N TYR A 154 -10.31 -5.87 -22.26
CA TYR A 154 -9.64 -6.33 -23.48
C TYR A 154 -9.08 -7.74 -23.32
N LYS A 155 -8.41 -8.03 -22.19
CA LYS A 155 -7.91 -9.39 -21.88
C LYS A 155 -9.05 -10.41 -21.79
N ASN A 156 -10.22 -10.01 -21.28
CA ASN A 156 -11.41 -10.87 -21.21
C ASN A 156 -11.93 -11.28 -22.59
N LYS A 157 -11.97 -10.37 -23.56
CA LYS A 157 -12.42 -10.69 -24.93
C LYS A 157 -11.54 -11.72 -25.63
N THR A 158 -10.25 -11.75 -25.33
CA THR A 158 -9.29 -12.71 -25.91
C THR A 158 -9.40 -14.11 -25.29
N VAL A 159 -9.88 -14.21 -24.05
CA VAL A 159 -10.08 -15.47 -23.32
C VAL A 159 -11.49 -16.09 -23.55
N GLN A 160 -12.47 -15.26 -23.94
CA GLN A 160 -13.84 -15.75 -24.22
C GLN A 160 -13.96 -16.69 -25.41
N ASN A 161 -12.94 -16.81 -26.27
CA ASN A 161 -12.91 -17.83 -27.34
C ASN A 161 -12.59 -19.25 -26.86
N LYS A 162 -12.41 -19.49 -25.55
CA LYS A 162 -12.21 -20.81 -24.96
C LYS A 162 -13.10 -20.96 -23.71
N ASN A 163 -14.29 -21.49 -23.93
CA ASN A 163 -15.19 -22.10 -22.92
C ASN A 163 -15.63 -21.20 -21.77
N MET A 164 -16.97 -20.93 -21.68
CA MET A 164 -17.68 -21.28 -20.47
C MET A 164 -19.05 -20.60 -20.36
N GLY A 165 -20.02 -21.37 -19.93
CA GLY A 165 -21.36 -20.95 -19.62
C GLY A 165 -21.40 -19.77 -18.66
N GLU A 166 -22.20 -18.80 -19.01
CA GLU A 166 -22.62 -17.69 -18.16
C GLU A 166 -23.29 -18.25 -16.90
N LYS A 167 -22.57 -18.28 -15.79
CA LYS A 167 -23.23 -18.36 -14.49
C LYS A 167 -23.92 -17.00 -14.28
N ASN A 168 -25.22 -16.95 -14.52
CA ASN A 168 -26.09 -15.85 -14.13
C ASN A 168 -25.94 -15.64 -12.62
N THR A 169 -25.03 -14.76 -12.23
CA THR A 169 -24.83 -14.45 -10.81
C THR A 169 -25.95 -13.54 -10.37
N SER A 170 -26.77 -14.01 -9.42
CA SER A 170 -27.87 -13.23 -8.87
C SER A 170 -27.36 -11.89 -8.32
N LYS A 171 -28.08 -10.79 -8.60
CA LYS A 171 -27.80 -9.44 -8.05
C LYS A 171 -27.61 -9.48 -6.53
N LYS A 172 -28.34 -10.36 -5.82
CA LYS A 172 -28.20 -10.55 -4.38
C LYS A 172 -26.80 -11.01 -3.97
N ILE A 173 -26.16 -11.90 -4.74
CA ILE A 173 -24.82 -12.40 -4.46
C ILE A 173 -23.77 -11.30 -4.70
N ILE A 174 -23.97 -10.46 -5.73
CA ILE A 174 -23.08 -9.31 -6.00
C ILE A 174 -23.13 -8.31 -4.83
N ILE A 175 -24.33 -7.95 -4.39
CA ILE A 175 -24.53 -7.02 -3.27
C ILE A 175 -23.92 -7.60 -1.99
N LEU A 176 -24.13 -8.89 -1.71
CA LEU A 176 -23.56 -9.54 -0.53
C LEU A 176 -22.03 -9.48 -0.52
N ASN A 177 -21.37 -9.81 -1.64
CA ASN A 177 -19.92 -9.75 -1.74
C ASN A 177 -19.37 -8.31 -1.67
N LEU A 178 -20.11 -7.33 -2.21
CA LEU A 178 -19.76 -5.93 -2.04
C LEU A 178 -19.86 -5.48 -0.57
N LEU A 179 -20.89 -5.89 0.13
CA LEU A 179 -21.03 -5.62 1.57
C LEU A 179 -19.92 -6.30 2.37
N MET A 180 -19.61 -7.57 2.07
CA MET A 180 -18.50 -8.29 2.72
C MET A 180 -17.15 -7.61 2.45
N PHE A 181 -16.93 -7.12 1.23
CA PHE A 181 -15.75 -6.35 0.88
C PHE A 181 -15.62 -5.09 1.75
N CYS A 182 -16.68 -4.28 1.85
CA CYS A 182 -16.70 -3.07 2.69
C CYS A 182 -16.53 -3.39 4.18
N ILE A 183 -17.20 -4.43 4.68
CA ILE A 183 -17.07 -4.89 6.07
C ILE A 183 -15.64 -5.36 6.34
N GLY A 184 -15.04 -6.13 5.42
CA GLY A 184 -13.67 -6.59 5.53
C GLY A 184 -12.67 -5.44 5.63
N ILE A 185 -12.81 -4.40 4.78
CA ILE A 185 -12.00 -3.18 4.85
C ILE A 185 -12.20 -2.50 6.22
N ALA A 186 -13.43 -2.26 6.63
CA ALA A 186 -13.74 -1.58 7.89
C ALA A 186 -13.13 -2.31 9.09
N LEU A 187 -13.23 -3.64 9.13
CA LEU A 187 -12.62 -4.47 10.18
C LEU A 187 -11.08 -4.42 10.12
N THR A 188 -10.49 -4.44 8.93
CA THR A 188 -9.03 -4.34 8.77
C THR A 188 -8.52 -3.00 9.29
N ILE A 189 -9.19 -1.89 8.97
CA ILE A 189 -8.86 -0.55 9.47
C ILE A 189 -9.06 -0.47 10.99
N LEU A 190 -10.17 -1.00 11.51
CA LEU A 190 -10.45 -1.01 12.95
C LEU A 190 -9.40 -1.83 13.72
N GLY A 191 -9.06 -3.01 13.20
CA GLY A 191 -8.03 -3.87 13.79
C GLY A 191 -6.66 -3.19 13.81
N SER A 192 -6.27 -2.55 12.70
CA SER A 192 -5.04 -1.75 12.61
C SER A 192 -5.03 -0.64 13.67
N LYS A 193 -6.12 0.15 13.78
CA LYS A 193 -6.23 1.22 14.79
C LYS A 193 -6.10 0.70 16.22
N LEU A 194 -6.74 -0.44 16.52
CA LEU A 194 -6.63 -1.07 17.85
C LEU A 194 -5.20 -1.52 18.15
N LEU A 195 -4.50 -2.09 17.17
CA LEU A 195 -3.10 -2.52 17.30
C LEU A 195 -2.18 -1.34 17.55
N ILE A 196 -2.30 -0.26 16.77
CA ILE A 196 -1.46 0.93 16.87
C ILE A 196 -1.67 1.60 18.24
N THR A 197 -2.92 1.97 18.55
CA THR A 197 -3.23 2.74 19.76
C THR A 197 -2.87 1.98 21.05
N ASN A 198 -3.07 0.67 21.06
CA ASN A 198 -2.77 -0.11 22.26
C ASN A 198 -1.31 -0.59 22.27
N GLY A 199 -0.68 -0.79 21.11
CA GLY A 199 0.76 -1.02 20.97
C GLY A 199 1.57 0.16 21.49
N GLU A 200 1.15 1.40 21.21
CA GLU A 200 1.73 2.62 21.76
C GLU A 200 1.66 2.64 23.30
N LYS A 201 0.49 2.39 23.88
CA LYS A 201 0.32 2.32 25.35
C LYS A 201 1.19 1.24 25.98
N ILE A 202 1.30 0.08 25.35
CA ILE A 202 2.14 -1.03 25.82
C ILE A 202 3.62 -0.63 25.73
N ALA A 203 4.05 0.02 24.63
CA ALA A 203 5.42 0.47 24.45
C ALA A 203 5.81 1.53 25.50
N ILE A 204 4.94 2.50 25.79
CA ILE A 204 5.10 3.48 26.86
C ILE A 204 5.22 2.75 28.22
N PHE A 205 4.34 1.80 28.49
CA PHE A 205 4.36 1.00 29.74
C PHE A 205 5.68 0.22 29.91
N LEU A 206 6.27 -0.25 28.79
CA LEU A 206 7.57 -0.94 28.78
C LEU A 206 8.77 0.02 28.81
N GLY A 207 8.55 1.34 28.87
CA GLY A 207 9.60 2.35 28.95
C GLY A 207 10.31 2.63 27.61
N VAL A 208 9.67 2.31 26.46
CA VAL A 208 10.21 2.66 25.15
C VAL A 208 10.11 4.18 24.96
N PRO A 209 11.19 4.87 24.52
CA PRO A 209 11.15 6.33 24.31
C PRO A 209 10.08 6.76 23.28
N ASP A 210 9.37 7.85 23.57
CA ASP A 210 8.27 8.37 22.74
C ASP A 210 8.68 8.63 21.29
N VAL A 211 9.92 9.06 21.07
CA VAL A 211 10.47 9.30 19.72
C VAL A 211 10.48 8.00 18.90
N ILE A 212 10.91 6.88 19.50
CA ILE A 212 10.93 5.58 18.83
C ILE A 212 9.51 5.11 18.55
N ILE A 213 8.60 5.30 19.50
CA ILE A 213 7.19 4.94 19.38
C ILE A 213 6.53 5.71 18.23
N GLY A 214 6.66 7.04 18.24
CA GLY A 214 6.05 7.90 17.22
C GLY A 214 6.53 7.57 15.81
N LEU A 215 7.84 7.40 15.64
CA LEU A 215 8.44 7.17 14.33
C LEU A 215 8.17 5.75 13.78
N THR A 216 8.13 4.74 14.65
CA THR A 216 7.90 3.35 14.20
C THR A 216 6.42 3.02 14.06
N LEU A 217 5.59 3.37 15.04
CA LEU A 217 4.17 3.00 15.03
C LEU A 217 3.34 3.80 14.03
N THR A 218 3.67 5.07 13.80
CA THR A 218 2.93 5.88 12.82
C THR A 218 3.22 5.43 11.39
N ALA A 219 4.51 5.28 11.02
CA ALA A 219 4.88 4.89 9.67
C ALA A 219 4.51 3.43 9.34
N PHE A 220 4.68 2.51 10.31
CA PHE A 220 4.33 1.10 10.13
C PHE A 220 2.82 0.86 10.28
N GLY A 221 2.17 1.65 11.15
CA GLY A 221 0.79 1.43 11.53
C GLY A 221 -0.22 1.63 10.41
N THR A 222 -0.03 2.66 9.58
CA THR A 222 -0.90 2.89 8.42
C THR A 222 -0.75 1.81 7.36
N SER A 223 0.45 1.21 7.22
CA SER A 223 0.72 0.11 6.29
C SER A 223 0.35 -1.29 6.82
N LEU A 224 -0.20 -1.41 8.04
CA LEU A 224 -0.70 -2.70 8.57
C LEU A 224 -1.82 -3.32 7.71
N PRO A 225 -2.79 -2.57 7.18
CA PRO A 225 -3.78 -3.11 6.26
C PRO A 225 -3.16 -3.73 5.02
N GLU A 226 -2.18 -3.08 4.39
CA GLU A 226 -1.44 -3.59 3.24
C GLU A 226 -0.71 -4.88 3.57
N LEU A 227 -0.01 -4.90 4.71
CA LEU A 227 0.69 -6.09 5.19
C LEU A 227 -0.28 -7.26 5.37
N MET A 228 -1.38 -7.04 6.08
CA MET A 228 -2.34 -8.11 6.38
C MET A 228 -3.09 -8.58 5.15
N ALA A 229 -3.50 -7.69 4.25
CA ALA A 229 -4.09 -8.04 2.97
C ALA A 229 -3.11 -8.88 2.12
N SER A 230 -1.84 -8.46 2.07
CA SER A 230 -0.81 -9.16 1.31
C SER A 230 -0.48 -10.54 1.90
N ILE A 231 -0.34 -10.67 3.23
CA ILE A 231 -0.14 -11.97 3.91
C ILE A 231 -1.35 -12.88 3.68
N THR A 232 -2.57 -12.36 3.77
CA THR A 232 -3.79 -13.12 3.53
C THR A 232 -3.86 -13.63 2.09
N ALA A 233 -3.54 -12.79 1.12
CA ALA A 233 -3.45 -13.18 -0.28
C ALA A 233 -2.41 -14.29 -0.50
N LEU A 234 -1.25 -14.22 0.17
CA LEU A 234 -0.24 -15.29 0.16
C LEU A 234 -0.76 -16.61 0.73
N ARG A 235 -1.40 -16.56 1.91
CA ARG A 235 -2.01 -17.76 2.53
C ARG A 235 -3.02 -18.43 1.62
N LYS A 236 -3.79 -17.63 0.86
CA LYS A 236 -4.76 -18.09 -0.14
C LYS A 236 -4.14 -18.45 -1.50
N LYS A 237 -2.80 -18.36 -1.63
CA LYS A 237 -2.01 -18.65 -2.84
C LYS A 237 -2.36 -17.78 -4.06
N VAL A 238 -2.90 -16.59 -3.85
CA VAL A 238 -3.20 -15.58 -4.90
C VAL A 238 -2.12 -14.51 -4.90
N TYR A 239 -0.90 -14.89 -5.26
CA TYR A 239 0.30 -14.06 -5.19
C TYR A 239 0.19 -12.75 -5.96
N ASP A 240 -0.51 -12.77 -7.10
CA ASP A 240 -0.67 -11.58 -7.94
C ASP A 240 -1.53 -10.51 -7.27
N ILE A 241 -2.54 -10.87 -6.47
CA ILE A 241 -3.29 -9.92 -5.65
C ILE A 241 -2.36 -9.21 -4.66
N SER A 242 -1.47 -9.96 -4.01
CA SER A 242 -0.50 -9.40 -3.06
C SER A 242 0.49 -8.44 -3.75
N LEU A 243 1.08 -8.85 -4.89
CA LEU A 243 1.99 -8.00 -5.67
C LEU A 243 1.29 -6.75 -6.21
N GLY A 244 0.07 -6.94 -6.71
CA GLY A 244 -0.79 -5.85 -7.19
C GLY A 244 -1.14 -4.86 -6.09
N ASN A 245 -1.54 -5.35 -4.91
CA ASN A 245 -1.86 -4.53 -3.76
C ASN A 245 -0.70 -3.59 -3.40
N ILE A 246 0.51 -4.10 -3.26
CA ILE A 246 1.67 -3.30 -2.88
C ILE A 246 2.01 -2.24 -3.95
N LEU A 247 2.08 -2.63 -5.24
CA LEU A 247 2.35 -1.68 -6.30
C LEU A 247 1.24 -0.64 -6.45
N GLY A 248 -0.02 -1.09 -6.34
CA GLY A 248 -1.18 -0.20 -6.41
C GLY A 248 -1.20 0.80 -5.26
N ALA A 249 -0.99 0.34 -4.02
CA ALA A 249 -0.91 1.21 -2.85
C ALA A 249 0.21 2.26 -2.99
N ASN A 250 1.38 1.87 -3.49
CA ASN A 250 2.48 2.80 -3.74
C ASN A 250 2.13 3.86 -4.80
N ILE A 251 1.48 3.46 -5.89
CA ILE A 251 1.00 4.40 -6.93
C ILE A 251 -0.07 5.32 -6.33
N LEU A 252 -1.03 4.78 -5.57
CA LEU A 252 -2.10 5.55 -4.93
C LEU A 252 -1.58 6.50 -3.86
N ASN A 253 -0.52 6.16 -3.14
CA ASN A 253 0.13 7.10 -2.21
C ASN A 253 0.57 8.39 -2.92
N ILE A 254 0.95 8.32 -4.20
CA ILE A 254 1.31 9.53 -4.96
C ILE A 254 0.07 10.17 -5.59
N ILE A 255 -0.66 9.43 -6.41
CA ILE A 255 -1.72 10.01 -7.25
C ILE A 255 -3.06 10.21 -6.53
N LEU A 256 -3.22 9.67 -5.32
CA LEU A 256 -4.40 9.88 -4.48
C LEU A 256 -4.02 10.61 -3.17
N VAL A 257 -3.10 10.06 -2.37
CA VAL A 257 -2.81 10.59 -1.02
C VAL A 257 -2.09 11.95 -1.11
N ILE A 258 -0.95 12.04 -1.81
CA ILE A 258 -0.24 13.32 -2.01
C ILE A 258 -1.12 14.27 -2.83
N ALA A 259 -1.82 13.77 -3.84
CA ALA A 259 -2.68 14.58 -4.69
C ALA A 259 -3.80 15.28 -3.91
N VAL A 260 -4.58 14.53 -3.11
CA VAL A 260 -5.64 15.11 -2.28
C VAL A 260 -5.05 16.06 -1.25
N SER A 261 -3.98 15.68 -0.56
CA SER A 261 -3.37 16.50 0.48
C SER A 261 -2.87 17.85 -0.10
N SER A 262 -2.20 17.83 -1.25
CA SER A 262 -1.69 19.06 -1.90
C SER A 262 -2.79 19.92 -2.51
N THR A 263 -3.95 19.37 -2.87
CA THR A 263 -5.12 20.17 -3.28
C THR A 263 -5.78 20.87 -2.10
N ILE A 264 -5.77 20.28 -0.91
CA ILE A 264 -6.26 20.90 0.32
C ILE A 264 -5.33 22.04 0.71
N LEU A 265 -4.03 21.77 0.85
CA LEU A 265 -3.02 22.75 1.19
C LEU A 265 -1.72 22.43 0.43
N PRO A 266 -1.07 23.42 -0.24
CA PRO A 266 0.24 23.21 -0.84
C PRO A 266 1.23 22.62 0.17
N ILE A 267 2.05 21.69 -0.26
CA ILE A 267 2.99 20.96 0.60
C ILE A 267 4.39 21.52 0.40
N PRO A 268 4.90 22.37 1.29
CA PRO A 268 6.30 22.79 1.28
C PRO A 268 7.22 21.58 1.47
N ILE A 269 8.33 21.56 0.75
CA ILE A 269 9.28 20.43 0.81
C ILE A 269 10.48 20.84 1.67
N GLY A 270 10.54 20.30 2.86
CA GLY A 270 11.68 20.45 3.76
C GLY A 270 12.92 19.67 3.27
N SER A 271 14.08 20.04 3.80
CA SER A 271 15.37 19.41 3.46
C SER A 271 15.37 17.89 3.72
N ASN A 272 14.76 17.43 4.81
CA ASN A 272 14.67 16.00 5.11
C ASN A 272 13.88 15.22 4.05
N ILE A 273 12.77 15.77 3.56
CA ILE A 273 12.00 15.14 2.49
C ILE A 273 12.84 15.08 1.21
N LEU A 274 13.52 16.18 0.85
CA LEU A 274 14.27 16.31 -0.41
C LEU A 274 15.54 15.45 -0.43
N TYR A 275 16.31 15.44 0.67
CA TYR A 275 17.64 14.82 0.70
C TYR A 275 17.68 13.45 1.37
N LEU A 276 16.64 13.04 2.11
CA LEU A 276 16.59 11.73 2.75
C LEU A 276 15.44 10.88 2.17
N HIS A 277 14.18 11.30 2.35
CA HIS A 277 13.04 10.45 1.99
C HIS A 277 12.92 10.17 0.49
N LEU A 278 12.98 11.19 -0.36
CA LEU A 278 12.87 11.05 -1.81
C LEU A 278 14.00 10.19 -2.42
N PRO A 279 15.29 10.36 -2.08
CA PRO A 279 16.35 9.48 -2.55
C PRO A 279 16.17 8.02 -2.12
N PHE A 280 15.77 7.76 -0.86
CA PHE A 280 15.53 6.39 -0.41
C PHE A 280 14.31 5.74 -1.07
N VAL A 281 13.21 6.46 -1.29
CA VAL A 281 12.07 5.95 -2.05
C VAL A 281 12.49 5.58 -3.47
N LEU A 282 13.21 6.46 -4.17
CA LEU A 282 13.72 6.20 -5.51
C LEU A 282 14.65 4.99 -5.54
N LEU A 283 15.55 4.87 -4.56
CA LEU A 283 16.48 3.74 -4.43
C LEU A 283 15.73 2.40 -4.27
N ILE A 284 14.81 2.31 -3.31
CA ILE A 284 14.09 1.06 -3.01
C ILE A 284 13.21 0.64 -4.20
N VAL A 285 12.51 1.59 -4.83
CA VAL A 285 11.69 1.29 -6.01
C VAL A 285 12.56 0.92 -7.21
N SER A 286 13.72 1.57 -7.41
CA SER A 286 14.69 1.22 -8.45
C SER A 286 15.21 -0.21 -8.27
N ILE A 287 15.58 -0.60 -7.05
CA ILE A 287 16.03 -1.97 -6.70
C ILE A 287 14.94 -2.98 -7.06
N THR A 288 13.69 -2.71 -6.67
CA THR A 288 12.55 -3.60 -6.95
C THR A 288 12.31 -3.74 -8.45
N LEU A 289 12.33 -2.64 -9.17
CA LEU A 289 12.14 -2.62 -10.62
C LEU A 289 13.27 -3.37 -11.33
N LEU A 290 14.54 -3.13 -10.95
CA LEU A 290 15.70 -3.85 -11.48
C LEU A 290 15.56 -5.36 -11.26
N PHE A 291 15.18 -5.80 -10.06
CA PHE A 291 14.96 -7.22 -9.80
C PHE A 291 13.83 -7.81 -10.64
N SER A 292 12.79 -7.02 -10.94
CA SER A 292 11.73 -7.48 -11.85
C SER A 292 12.25 -7.77 -13.28
N PHE A 293 13.29 -7.09 -13.72
CA PHE A 293 13.93 -7.35 -15.03
C PHE A 293 14.89 -8.54 -14.96
N ILE A 294 15.71 -8.64 -13.93
CA ILE A 294 16.73 -9.71 -13.76
C ILE A 294 16.06 -11.07 -13.48
N CYS A 295 15.04 -11.12 -12.63
CA CYS A 295 14.34 -12.35 -12.30
C CYS A 295 13.46 -12.83 -13.47
N LYS A 296 13.64 -14.08 -13.93
CA LYS A 296 12.88 -14.61 -15.08
C LYS A 296 11.39 -14.78 -14.76
N ASN A 297 11.06 -15.71 -13.86
CA ASN A 297 9.67 -16.08 -13.57
C ASN A 297 9.26 -15.87 -12.11
N THR A 298 10.23 -15.79 -11.21
CA THR A 298 10.02 -15.65 -9.76
C THR A 298 11.07 -14.73 -9.18
N PHE A 299 10.71 -13.97 -8.15
CA PHE A 299 11.70 -13.26 -7.35
C PHE A 299 12.61 -14.25 -6.61
N TYR A 300 13.91 -13.93 -6.54
CA TYR A 300 14.86 -14.66 -5.70
C TYR A 300 14.80 -14.13 -4.25
N ARG A 301 14.94 -15.00 -3.26
CA ARG A 301 14.97 -14.58 -1.84
C ARG A 301 16.02 -13.52 -1.55
N ARG A 302 17.17 -13.58 -2.24
CA ARG A 302 18.25 -12.57 -2.11
C ARG A 302 17.74 -11.15 -2.42
N CYS A 303 16.81 -11.00 -3.34
CA CYS A 303 16.20 -9.70 -3.65
C CYS A 303 15.47 -9.13 -2.42
N GLY A 304 14.68 -9.95 -1.73
CA GLY A 304 14.00 -9.55 -0.51
C GLY A 304 14.98 -9.16 0.61
N PHE A 305 16.04 -9.91 0.82
CA PHE A 305 17.06 -9.55 1.82
C PHE A 305 17.72 -8.20 1.52
N ILE A 306 18.06 -7.92 0.26
CA ILE A 306 18.63 -6.62 -0.15
C ILE A 306 17.64 -5.48 0.14
N MET A 307 16.34 -5.69 -0.13
CA MET A 307 15.30 -4.70 0.14
C MET A 307 15.13 -4.44 1.65
N VAL A 308 15.16 -5.50 2.48
CA VAL A 308 15.13 -5.34 3.95
C VAL A 308 16.34 -4.56 4.45
N ILE A 309 17.54 -4.86 3.94
CA ILE A 309 18.75 -4.12 4.31
C ILE A 309 18.62 -2.65 3.93
N ALA A 310 18.11 -2.34 2.74
CA ALA A 310 17.87 -0.96 2.32
C ALA A 310 16.85 -0.26 3.24
N TYR A 311 15.78 -0.97 3.65
CA TYR A 311 14.79 -0.44 4.60
C TYR A 311 15.37 -0.17 5.99
N ILE A 312 16.19 -1.11 6.51
CA ILE A 312 16.88 -0.92 7.80
C ILE A 312 17.81 0.29 7.74
N ASN A 313 18.62 0.42 6.67
CA ASN A 313 19.46 1.61 6.49
C ASN A 313 18.64 2.90 6.47
N TYR A 314 17.49 2.92 5.77
CA TYR A 314 16.58 4.07 5.80
C TYR A 314 16.17 4.43 7.23
N LEU A 315 15.76 3.44 8.04
CA LEU A 315 15.37 3.68 9.43
C LEU A 315 16.56 4.23 10.25
N LEU A 316 17.77 3.65 10.10
CA LEU A 316 18.96 4.11 10.82
C LEU A 316 19.28 5.58 10.50
N PHE A 317 19.20 5.98 9.24
CA PHE A 317 19.40 7.38 8.84
C PHE A 317 18.27 8.31 9.30
N THR A 318 17.03 7.82 9.31
CA THR A 318 15.87 8.63 9.75
C THR A 318 15.91 8.91 11.25
N PHE A 319 16.48 7.99 12.04
CA PHE A 319 16.56 8.10 13.51
C PHE A 319 17.87 8.73 14.00
N ASP A 320 18.74 9.22 13.11
CA ASP A 320 20.08 9.71 13.47
C ASP A 320 20.84 8.73 14.39
N LEU A 321 20.73 7.43 14.09
CA LEU A 321 21.39 6.37 14.88
C LEU A 321 22.83 6.12 14.44
N PHE A 322 23.42 7.07 13.72
CA PHE A 322 24.84 7.14 13.35
C PHE A 322 25.46 8.46 13.74
#